data_350e415273003d41e46aa036df652e73
#
_entry.id   350e415273003d41e46aa036df652e73
#
_cell.length_a   1.000
_cell.length_b   1.000
_cell.length_c   1.000
_cell.angle_alpha   90.00
_cell.angle_beta   90.00
_cell.angle_gamma   90.00
#
_symmetry.space_group_name_H-M   'P 1'
#
loop_
_entity.id
_entity.type
_entity.pdbx_description
1 polymer ?
#
loop_
_entity_poly.entity_id
_entity_poly.type
_entity_poly.pdbx_seq_one_letter_code
_entity_poly.pdbx_strand_id
1 'polypeptide(L)'
;VFREVQTQDIAHVCRLPQTEEELFFMFPRASFPLQPSELESAISQRRNSTVALLDESIAGFANFYQWETMGRCSIGNVIVATENRRRGVAALLIEHMVEVAFTAHQAQEVSVSCFCTNVAGLLLYPKLGFHPYAIEERQSKSGDRLALIHMRRYRKP
;
A
#
# COMPACT_ATOMS: atom_id res chain seq x y z
N VAL A 1 -11.40 1.77 -11.87
CA VAL A 1 -12.37 2.34 -10.93
C VAL A 1 -11.91 2.07 -9.50
N PHE A 2 -12.03 3.09 -8.65
CA PHE A 2 -11.64 2.97 -7.24
C PHE A 2 -12.85 3.28 -6.37
N ARG A 3 -12.99 2.55 -5.27
CA ARG A 3 -14.02 2.84 -4.26
C ARG A 3 -13.56 2.39 -2.88
N GLU A 4 -14.25 2.85 -1.86
CA GLU A 4 -13.99 2.42 -0.50
C GLU A 4 -14.27 0.91 -0.36
N VAL A 5 -13.45 0.24 0.46
CA VAL A 5 -13.62 -1.18 0.76
C VAL A 5 -14.95 -1.40 1.50
N GLN A 6 -15.63 -2.48 1.16
CA GLN A 6 -16.89 -2.89 1.79
C GLN A 6 -16.68 -4.22 2.50
N THR A 7 -17.60 -4.55 3.41
CA THR A 7 -17.50 -5.79 4.20
C THR A 7 -17.36 -7.03 3.32
N GLN A 8 -18.10 -7.10 2.21
CA GLN A 8 -18.04 -8.23 1.29
C GLN A 8 -16.71 -8.35 0.53
N ASP A 9 -15.87 -7.31 0.54
CA ASP A 9 -14.58 -7.34 -0.13
C ASP A 9 -13.49 -8.00 0.71
N ILE A 10 -13.66 -8.05 2.02
CA ILE A 10 -12.62 -8.46 2.98
C ILE A 10 -12.03 -9.83 2.63
N ALA A 11 -12.89 -10.82 2.41
CA ALA A 11 -12.42 -12.18 2.09
C ALA A 11 -11.60 -12.20 0.80
N HIS A 12 -12.01 -11.41 -0.20
CA HIS A 12 -11.30 -11.34 -1.47
C HIS A 12 -9.92 -10.66 -1.31
N VAL A 13 -9.88 -9.54 -0.59
CA VAL A 13 -8.62 -8.83 -0.34
C VAL A 13 -7.64 -9.72 0.41
N CYS A 14 -8.12 -10.51 1.38
CA CYS A 14 -7.28 -11.46 2.13
C CYS A 14 -6.62 -12.51 1.23
N ARG A 15 -7.21 -12.80 0.08
CA ARG A 15 -6.67 -13.78 -0.88
C ARG A 15 -5.74 -13.17 -1.93
N LEU A 16 -5.58 -11.84 -1.94
CA LEU A 16 -4.69 -11.20 -2.92
C LEU A 16 -3.22 -11.59 -2.73
N PRO A 17 -2.65 -11.60 -1.49
CA PRO A 17 -1.29 -12.11 -1.33
C PRO A 17 -1.28 -13.63 -1.50
N GLN A 18 -0.45 -14.11 -2.43
CA GLN A 18 -0.37 -15.53 -2.78
C GLN A 18 0.76 -16.25 -2.06
N THR A 19 1.70 -15.52 -1.45
CA THR A 19 2.86 -16.07 -0.75
C THR A 19 3.10 -15.32 0.55
N GLU A 20 3.87 -15.92 1.45
CA GLU A 20 4.30 -15.25 2.69
C GLU A 20 5.06 -13.96 2.39
N GLU A 21 5.90 -13.96 1.34
CA GLU A 21 6.66 -12.78 0.97
C GLU A 21 5.75 -11.65 0.50
N GLU A 22 4.75 -11.95 -0.34
CA GLU A 22 3.79 -10.95 -0.79
C GLU A 22 3.02 -10.34 0.37
N LEU A 23 2.60 -11.18 1.32
CA LEU A 23 1.92 -10.69 2.52
C LEU A 23 2.86 -9.84 3.37
N PHE A 24 4.12 -10.24 3.50
CA PHE A 24 5.09 -9.49 4.27
C PHE A 24 5.26 -8.07 3.71
N PHE A 25 5.33 -7.92 2.39
CA PHE A 25 5.43 -6.61 1.75
C PHE A 25 4.17 -5.76 1.97
N MET A 26 3.00 -6.38 1.95
CA MET A 26 1.71 -5.70 2.13
C MET A 26 1.42 -5.39 3.60
N PHE A 27 1.67 -6.34 4.48
CA PHE A 27 1.24 -6.29 5.88
C PHE A 27 2.25 -7.08 6.74
N PRO A 28 3.40 -6.45 7.08
CA PRO A 28 4.51 -7.18 7.73
C PRO A 28 4.17 -7.86 9.05
N ARG A 29 3.18 -7.34 9.79
CA ARG A 29 2.80 -7.88 11.10
C ARG A 29 1.86 -9.07 11.01
N ALA A 30 1.22 -9.27 9.87
CA ALA A 30 0.25 -10.35 9.71
C ALA A 30 0.94 -11.69 9.50
N SER A 31 0.22 -12.77 9.80
CA SER A 31 0.65 -14.14 9.54
C SER A 31 -0.04 -14.68 8.30
N PHE A 32 0.69 -15.43 7.47
CA PHE A 32 0.16 -16.01 6.24
C PHE A 32 -0.57 -17.32 6.55
N PRO A 33 -1.77 -17.57 6.00
CA PRO A 33 -2.54 -16.68 5.13
C PRO A 33 -3.24 -15.55 5.93
N LEU A 34 -3.41 -14.40 5.28
CA LEU A 34 -4.06 -13.26 5.92
C LEU A 34 -5.49 -13.58 6.31
N GLN A 35 -5.81 -13.35 7.58
CA GLN A 35 -7.15 -13.64 8.10
C GLN A 35 -8.04 -12.39 8.05
N PRO A 36 -9.36 -12.58 7.80
CA PRO A 36 -10.30 -11.45 7.78
C PRO A 36 -10.23 -10.56 9.02
N SER A 37 -10.09 -11.15 10.21
CA SER A 37 -10.01 -10.37 11.46
C SER A 37 -8.80 -9.45 11.51
N GLU A 38 -7.66 -9.90 10.97
CA GLU A 38 -6.45 -9.07 10.91
C GLU A 38 -6.63 -7.88 9.96
N LEU A 39 -7.23 -8.13 8.79
CA LEU A 39 -7.49 -7.08 7.81
C LEU A 39 -8.54 -6.09 8.33
N GLU A 40 -9.61 -6.58 8.92
CA GLU A 40 -10.65 -5.73 9.51
C GLU A 40 -10.09 -4.83 10.61
N SER A 41 -9.22 -5.37 11.46
CA SER A 41 -8.55 -4.60 12.49
C SER A 41 -7.70 -3.48 11.88
N ALA A 42 -6.92 -3.80 10.85
CA ALA A 42 -6.11 -2.80 10.15
C ALA A 42 -6.98 -1.70 9.54
N ILE A 43 -8.06 -2.09 8.86
CA ILE A 43 -9.00 -1.14 8.24
C ILE A 43 -9.61 -0.20 9.29
N SER A 44 -9.98 -0.73 10.46
CA SER A 44 -10.57 0.08 11.53
C SER A 44 -9.60 1.12 12.10
N GLN A 45 -8.29 0.86 12.02
CA GLN A 45 -7.25 1.74 12.54
C GLN A 45 -6.62 2.64 11.47
N ARG A 46 -7.08 2.55 10.23
CA ARG A 46 -6.51 3.26 9.09
C ARG A 46 -7.59 4.09 8.38
N ARG A 47 -7.19 4.80 7.34
CA ARG A 47 -8.11 5.66 6.57
C ARG A 47 -8.06 5.35 5.09
N ASN A 48 -9.19 5.64 4.45
CA ASN A 48 -9.33 5.55 2.99
C ASN A 48 -8.94 4.18 2.43
N SER A 49 -9.31 3.11 3.15
CA SER A 49 -9.09 1.76 2.65
C SER A 49 -9.86 1.59 1.35
N THR A 50 -9.10 1.42 0.26
CA THR A 50 -9.59 1.54 -1.12
C THR A 50 -9.33 0.26 -1.89
N VAL A 51 -10.33 -0.19 -2.66
CA VAL A 51 -10.14 -1.26 -3.63
C VAL A 51 -10.10 -0.68 -5.04
N ALA A 52 -9.19 -1.21 -5.85
CA ALA A 52 -9.14 -0.94 -7.28
C ALA A 52 -9.93 -2.04 -7.98
N LEU A 53 -10.83 -1.67 -8.88
CA LEU A 53 -11.64 -2.62 -9.63
C LEU A 53 -11.24 -2.61 -11.10
N LEU A 54 -11.09 -3.80 -11.66
CA LEU A 54 -10.87 -4.00 -13.08
C LEU A 54 -11.91 -5.03 -13.55
N ASP A 55 -12.78 -4.62 -14.48
CA ASP A 55 -13.90 -5.46 -14.95
C ASP A 55 -14.72 -6.04 -13.78
N GLU A 56 -15.06 -5.16 -12.84
CA GLU A 56 -15.86 -5.47 -11.64
C GLU A 56 -15.18 -6.41 -10.64
N SER A 57 -13.94 -6.82 -10.90
CA SER A 57 -13.17 -7.67 -9.99
C SER A 57 -12.14 -6.84 -9.23
N ILE A 58 -11.87 -7.22 -7.97
CA ILE A 58 -10.87 -6.54 -7.15
C ILE A 58 -9.49 -6.83 -7.72
N ALA A 59 -8.81 -5.78 -8.19
CA ALA A 59 -7.48 -5.85 -8.77
C ALA A 59 -6.38 -5.38 -7.80
N GLY A 60 -6.75 -4.62 -6.76
CA GLY A 60 -5.76 -4.12 -5.81
C GLY A 60 -6.40 -3.49 -4.59
N PHE A 61 -5.57 -3.20 -3.59
CA PHE A 61 -5.99 -2.61 -2.32
C PHE A 61 -4.85 -1.74 -1.76
N ALA A 62 -5.22 -0.64 -1.12
CA ALA A 62 -4.30 0.24 -0.40
C ALA A 62 -5.08 1.08 0.62
N ASN A 63 -4.36 1.66 1.57
CA ASN A 63 -4.95 2.59 2.55
C ASN A 63 -3.89 3.58 3.06
N PHE A 64 -4.29 4.44 4.00
CA PHE A 64 -3.34 5.29 4.73
C PHE A 64 -3.20 4.77 6.16
N TYR A 65 -1.98 4.60 6.63
CA TYR A 65 -1.71 4.35 8.03
C TYR A 65 -1.32 5.62 8.80
N GLN A 66 -1.12 6.73 8.07
CA GLN A 66 -0.92 8.06 8.62
C GLN A 66 -1.68 9.04 7.70
N TRP A 67 -2.41 9.99 8.29
CA TRP A 67 -3.22 10.95 7.52
C TRP A 67 -3.32 12.27 8.29
N GLU A 68 -2.29 13.09 8.22
CA GLU A 68 -2.27 14.40 8.89
C GLU A 68 -2.80 15.47 7.94
N THR A 69 -3.86 16.17 8.37
CA THR A 69 -4.39 17.31 7.59
C THR A 69 -3.31 18.36 7.43
N MET A 70 -3.05 18.76 6.18
CA MET A 70 -1.99 19.69 5.80
C MET A 70 -0.57 19.19 6.15
N GLY A 71 -0.43 17.94 6.50
CA GLY A 71 0.84 17.32 6.85
C GLY A 71 1.19 16.19 5.88
N ARG A 72 1.47 15.02 6.44
CA ARG A 72 1.86 13.83 5.67
C ARG A 72 0.76 12.79 5.67
N CYS A 73 0.50 12.20 4.50
CA CYS A 73 -0.23 10.94 4.39
C CYS A 73 0.75 9.84 4.01
N SER A 74 0.62 8.67 4.66
CA SER A 74 1.49 7.52 4.39
C SER A 74 0.65 6.35 3.89
N ILE A 75 0.97 5.87 2.68
CA ILE A 75 0.26 4.79 2.02
C ILE A 75 0.79 3.45 2.52
N GLY A 76 -0.11 2.53 2.85
CA GLY A 76 0.25 1.19 3.30
C GLY A 76 -0.71 0.13 2.79
N ASN A 77 -0.44 -1.12 3.17
CA ASN A 77 -1.20 -2.31 2.76
C ASN A 77 -1.39 -2.43 1.25
N VAL A 78 -0.41 -1.97 0.48
CA VAL A 78 -0.49 -1.99 -0.99
C VAL A 78 -0.34 -3.41 -1.51
N ILE A 79 -1.31 -3.87 -2.28
CA ILE A 79 -1.27 -5.18 -2.95
C ILE A 79 -2.03 -5.09 -4.27
N VAL A 80 -1.52 -5.77 -5.29
CA VAL A 80 -2.19 -5.90 -6.58
C VAL A 80 -2.36 -7.39 -6.85
N ALA A 81 -3.54 -7.77 -7.36
CA ALA A 81 -3.82 -9.16 -7.72
C ALA A 81 -2.78 -9.67 -8.71
N THR A 82 -2.32 -10.92 -8.53
CA THR A 82 -1.27 -11.52 -9.36
C THR A 82 -1.57 -11.42 -10.85
N GLU A 83 -2.79 -11.72 -11.24
CA GLU A 83 -3.24 -11.68 -12.63
C GLU A 83 -3.31 -10.27 -13.23
N ASN A 84 -3.27 -9.24 -12.39
CA ASN A 84 -3.34 -7.85 -12.84
C ASN A 84 -2.00 -7.13 -12.77
N ARG A 85 -0.92 -7.83 -12.41
CA ARG A 85 0.42 -7.21 -12.35
C ARG A 85 0.94 -6.91 -13.75
N ARG A 86 1.82 -5.90 -13.83
CA ARG A 86 2.38 -5.40 -15.09
C ARG A 86 1.33 -4.83 -16.04
N ARG A 87 0.14 -4.49 -15.53
CA ARG A 87 -0.94 -3.86 -16.30
C ARG A 87 -1.20 -2.43 -15.84
N GLY A 88 -0.29 -1.87 -15.05
CA GLY A 88 -0.40 -0.49 -14.59
C GLY A 88 -1.35 -0.27 -13.41
N VAL A 89 -1.92 -1.33 -12.83
CA VAL A 89 -2.88 -1.21 -11.72
C VAL A 89 -2.22 -0.57 -10.49
N ALA A 90 -1.01 -0.99 -10.15
CA ALA A 90 -0.30 -0.44 -8.99
C ALA A 90 -0.06 1.06 -9.16
N ALA A 91 0.39 1.49 -10.34
CA ALA A 91 0.63 2.91 -10.62
C ALA A 91 -0.65 3.72 -10.49
N LEU A 92 -1.76 3.24 -11.05
CA LEU A 92 -3.05 3.92 -10.97
C LEU A 92 -3.57 3.99 -9.54
N LEU A 93 -3.42 2.91 -8.78
CA LEU A 93 -3.84 2.84 -7.38
C LEU A 93 -3.07 3.84 -6.53
N ILE A 94 -1.74 3.87 -6.67
CA ILE A 94 -0.89 4.81 -5.93
C ILE A 94 -1.22 6.25 -6.32
N GLU A 95 -1.38 6.55 -7.60
CA GLU A 95 -1.76 7.91 -8.04
C GLU A 95 -3.13 8.32 -7.48
N HIS A 96 -4.08 7.40 -7.43
CA HIS A 96 -5.37 7.66 -6.81
C HIS A 96 -5.21 8.02 -5.32
N MET A 97 -4.40 7.25 -4.58
CA MET A 97 -4.16 7.54 -3.17
C MET A 97 -3.45 8.87 -2.97
N VAL A 98 -2.51 9.20 -3.84
CA VAL A 98 -1.83 10.52 -3.83
C VAL A 98 -2.84 11.65 -4.04
N GLU A 99 -3.75 11.48 -4.99
CA GLU A 99 -4.79 12.48 -5.25
C GLU A 99 -5.70 12.66 -4.02
N VAL A 100 -6.14 11.56 -3.41
CA VAL A 100 -6.95 11.61 -2.18
C VAL A 100 -6.19 12.34 -1.06
N ALA A 101 -4.89 12.04 -0.90
CA ALA A 101 -4.07 12.72 0.11
C ALA A 101 -4.03 14.23 -0.13
N PHE A 102 -3.79 14.64 -1.36
CA PHE A 102 -3.66 16.06 -1.70
C PHE A 102 -4.99 16.81 -1.68
N THR A 103 -6.09 16.16 -2.00
CA THR A 103 -7.43 16.80 -2.03
C THR A 103 -8.17 16.66 -0.70
N ALA A 104 -8.50 15.45 -0.29
CA ALA A 104 -9.32 15.21 0.91
C ALA A 104 -8.59 15.57 2.20
N HIS A 105 -7.29 15.32 2.29
CA HIS A 105 -6.49 15.60 3.50
C HIS A 105 -5.65 16.86 3.37
N GLN A 106 -5.60 17.48 2.19
CA GLN A 106 -4.78 18.67 1.94
C GLN A 106 -3.32 18.45 2.33
N ALA A 107 -2.82 17.23 2.15
CA ALA A 107 -1.46 16.86 2.54
C ALA A 107 -0.43 17.67 1.77
N GLN A 108 0.71 17.93 2.41
CA GLN A 108 1.85 18.57 1.79
C GLN A 108 2.81 17.56 1.19
N GLU A 109 2.82 16.34 1.73
CA GLU A 109 3.61 15.24 1.22
C GLU A 109 2.90 13.90 1.40
N VAL A 110 3.26 12.96 0.54
CA VAL A 110 2.81 11.57 0.63
C VAL A 110 4.03 10.69 0.73
N SER A 111 4.01 9.70 1.61
CA SER A 111 5.10 8.75 1.77
C SER A 111 4.67 7.34 1.46
N VAL A 112 5.61 6.54 1.02
CA VAL A 112 5.51 5.08 0.87
C VAL A 112 6.77 4.46 1.45
N SER A 113 6.66 3.24 1.95
CA SER A 113 7.82 2.51 2.47
C SER A 113 7.94 1.19 1.72
N CYS A 114 9.16 0.78 1.42
CA CYS A 114 9.42 -0.37 0.57
C CYS A 114 10.60 -1.15 1.11
N PHE A 115 10.41 -2.46 1.34
CA PHE A 115 11.54 -3.32 1.72
C PHE A 115 12.52 -3.46 0.56
N CYS A 116 13.80 -3.57 0.88
CA CYS A 116 14.87 -3.66 -0.13
C CYS A 116 14.73 -4.88 -1.05
N THR A 117 14.01 -5.91 -0.63
CA THR A 117 13.75 -7.11 -1.43
C THR A 117 12.52 -6.98 -2.33
N ASN A 118 11.73 -5.93 -2.15
CA ASN A 118 10.57 -5.66 -3.00
C ASN A 118 11.01 -4.87 -4.23
N VAL A 119 11.58 -5.57 -5.20
CA VAL A 119 12.12 -4.96 -6.42
C VAL A 119 11.06 -4.20 -7.21
N ALA A 120 9.86 -4.77 -7.32
CA ALA A 120 8.75 -4.12 -8.04
C ALA A 120 8.44 -2.74 -7.48
N GLY A 121 8.36 -2.63 -6.14
CA GLY A 121 8.11 -1.34 -5.48
C GLY A 121 9.27 -0.37 -5.66
N LEU A 122 10.51 -0.85 -5.49
CA LEU A 122 11.70 -0.02 -5.66
C LEU A 122 11.81 0.59 -7.07
N LEU A 123 11.33 -0.13 -8.08
CA LEU A 123 11.34 0.37 -9.46
C LEU A 123 10.13 1.27 -9.74
N LEU A 124 8.98 0.98 -9.13
CA LEU A 124 7.75 1.71 -9.37
C LEU A 124 7.73 3.10 -8.72
N TYR A 125 8.00 3.17 -7.42
CA TYR A 125 7.80 4.41 -6.67
C TYR A 125 8.62 5.59 -7.19
N PRO A 126 9.90 5.44 -7.57
CA PRO A 126 10.63 6.55 -8.18
C PRO A 126 10.03 7.04 -9.50
N LYS A 127 9.45 6.13 -10.30
CA LYS A 127 8.75 6.52 -11.55
C LYS A 127 7.51 7.37 -11.28
N LEU A 128 6.92 7.21 -10.09
CA LEU A 128 5.74 7.98 -9.67
C LEU A 128 6.12 9.26 -8.91
N GLY A 129 7.40 9.62 -8.89
CA GLY A 129 7.87 10.86 -8.29
C GLY A 129 8.20 10.77 -6.80
N PHE A 130 8.27 9.57 -6.24
CA PHE A 130 8.70 9.37 -4.86
C PHE A 130 10.22 9.27 -4.81
N HIS A 131 10.84 9.91 -3.81
CA HIS A 131 12.29 9.90 -3.61
C HIS A 131 12.64 9.37 -2.23
N PRO A 132 13.67 8.51 -2.12
CA PRO A 132 14.12 8.02 -0.81
C PRO A 132 14.55 9.18 0.09
N TYR A 133 14.20 9.11 1.37
CA TYR A 133 14.64 10.10 2.35
C TYR A 133 15.17 9.50 3.66
N ALA A 134 14.90 8.20 3.90
CA ALA A 134 15.38 7.52 5.10
C ALA A 134 15.43 6.02 4.85
N ILE A 135 16.32 5.35 5.59
CA ILE A 135 16.45 3.89 5.56
C ILE A 135 16.43 3.42 7.01
N GLU A 136 15.64 2.37 7.26
CA GLU A 136 15.46 1.81 8.60
C GLU A 136 15.76 0.32 8.56
N GLU A 137 16.47 -0.19 9.57
CA GLU A 137 16.69 -1.64 9.67
C GLU A 137 15.43 -2.31 10.21
N ARG A 138 15.04 -3.39 9.57
CA ARG A 138 13.93 -4.27 9.97
C ARG A 138 14.40 -5.72 9.90
N GLN A 139 13.54 -6.63 10.34
CA GLN A 139 13.81 -8.07 10.24
C GLN A 139 12.71 -8.76 9.45
N SER A 140 13.09 -9.75 8.65
CA SER A 140 12.15 -10.65 8.00
C SER A 140 11.51 -11.59 9.04
N LYS A 141 10.50 -12.34 8.63
CA LYS A 141 9.87 -13.35 9.50
C LYS A 141 10.87 -14.42 9.97
N SER A 142 11.91 -14.68 9.17
CA SER A 142 12.98 -15.63 9.52
C SER A 142 14.13 -15.00 10.30
N GLY A 143 14.05 -13.71 10.62
CA GLY A 143 15.05 -13.00 11.41
C GLY A 143 16.19 -12.39 10.63
N ASP A 144 16.15 -12.44 9.28
CA ASP A 144 17.17 -11.81 8.45
C ASP A 144 17.06 -10.29 8.50
N ARG A 145 18.21 -9.61 8.44
CA ARG A 145 18.24 -8.15 8.39
C ARG A 145 17.76 -7.67 7.01
N LEU A 146 16.86 -6.68 7.04
CA LEU A 146 16.33 -6.04 5.84
C LEU A 146 16.38 -4.53 6.00
N ALA A 147 16.56 -3.83 4.89
CA ALA A 147 16.38 -2.39 4.85
C ALA A 147 14.95 -2.06 4.44
N LEU A 148 14.30 -1.19 5.21
CA LEU A 148 13.04 -0.57 4.82
C LEU A 148 13.35 0.84 4.34
N ILE A 149 13.02 1.12 3.09
CA ILE A 149 13.35 2.39 2.44
C ILE A 149 12.11 3.26 2.44
N HIS A 150 12.21 4.43 3.09
CA HIS A 150 11.13 5.41 3.14
C HIS A 150 11.30 6.39 2.00
N MET A 151 10.24 6.58 1.20
CA MET A 151 10.23 7.49 0.07
C MET A 151 9.08 8.48 0.22
N ARG A 152 9.25 9.69 -0.34
CA ARG A 152 8.21 10.72 -0.28
C ARG A 152 8.10 11.49 -1.58
N ARG A 153 6.91 12.04 -1.78
CA ARG A 153 6.57 12.91 -2.90
C ARG A 153 5.86 14.13 -2.34
N TYR A 154 6.34 15.31 -2.70
CA TYR A 154 5.74 16.57 -2.24
C TYR A 154 4.60 17.01 -3.14
N ARG A 155 3.66 17.74 -2.56
CA ARG A 155 2.64 18.46 -3.33
C ARG A 155 3.35 19.47 -4.23
N LYS A 156 2.96 19.53 -5.48
CA LYS A 156 3.46 20.55 -6.40
C LYS A 156 2.83 21.91 -6.03
N PRO A 157 3.61 23.01 -6.10
CA PRO A 157 3.07 24.34 -5.84
C PRO A 157 1.99 24.76 -6.84
#